data_4214f35c6866cd4f7ef7904e710beeea
#
_entry.id   4214f35c6866cd4f7ef7904e710beeea
#
_cell.length_a   1.000
_cell.length_b   1.000
_cell.length_c   1.000
_cell.angle_alpha   90.00
_cell.angle_beta   90.00
_cell.angle_gamma   90.00
#
_symmetry.space_group_name_H-M   'P 1'
#
loop_
_entity.id
_entity.type
_entity.pdbx_description
1 polymer ?
#
loop_
_entity_poly.entity_id
_entity_poly.type
_entity_poly.pdbx_seq_one_letter_code
_entity_poly.pdbx_strand_id
1 'polypeptide(L)'
;MTIGLNKLRKYTFIFLLWILYLPSFAQLQPSLGSTSRLMDNAVNAMENKNFTVANNYFREIIKSNLPIPPEMPYFFATTLFELGQYHNSSSFIQKYLDLNGFKGEHYDEARVLIEKLKAPLSEIASCNLCDSKGYRYQTCQTCHGEGHTDQECSLCKGLGIIGCSRCTGDGLVTKRNVFNILEYFECDRCGGKGRLTCTKCEGSLVEHGECRTCQGKGQIESEIICNHLD
;
A
#
# COMPACT_ATOMS: atom_id res chain seq x y z
N MET A 1 14.27 37.99 -69.27
CA MET A 1 13.80 36.65 -68.81
C MET A 1 14.63 36.17 -67.61
N THR A 2 14.63 36.96 -66.54
CA THR A 2 15.55 36.69 -65.38
C THR A 2 14.85 36.79 -64.02
N ILE A 3 13.51 36.73 -63.98
CA ILE A 3 12.73 36.89 -62.71
C ILE A 3 12.39 35.52 -62.01
N GLY A 4 12.57 34.41 -62.73
CA GLY A 4 12.21 33.06 -62.17
C GLY A 4 13.19 32.42 -61.25
N LEU A 5 14.50 32.66 -61.39
CA LEU A 5 15.55 31.95 -60.63
C LEU A 5 15.67 32.40 -59.16
N ASN A 6 15.37 33.67 -58.89
CA ASN A 6 15.50 34.19 -57.49
C ASN A 6 14.37 33.75 -56.55
N LYS A 7 13.17 33.46 -57.11
CA LYS A 7 12.08 32.89 -56.29
C LYS A 7 12.34 31.42 -55.94
N LEU A 8 12.81 30.62 -56.87
CA LEU A 8 13.11 29.21 -56.64
C LEU A 8 14.21 29.05 -55.58
N ARG A 9 15.23 29.91 -55.60
CA ARG A 9 16.33 29.90 -54.60
C ARG A 9 15.90 30.30 -53.19
N LYS A 10 14.86 31.15 -53.05
CA LYS A 10 14.25 31.45 -51.72
C LYS A 10 13.44 30.29 -51.16
N TYR A 11 12.69 29.59 -51.97
CA TYR A 11 11.90 28.43 -51.52
C TYR A 11 12.79 27.22 -51.17
N THR A 12 13.88 26.98 -51.86
CA THR A 12 14.84 25.93 -51.52
C THR A 12 15.57 26.24 -50.23
N PHE A 13 15.85 27.53 -49.94
CA PHE A 13 16.47 27.91 -48.64
C PHE A 13 15.52 27.80 -47.46
N ILE A 14 14.24 28.10 -47.64
CA ILE A 14 13.18 27.94 -46.62
C ILE A 14 12.92 26.46 -46.36
N PHE A 15 12.91 25.61 -47.42
CA PHE A 15 12.74 24.16 -47.27
C PHE A 15 13.91 23.48 -46.57
N LEU A 16 15.14 23.93 -46.82
CA LEU A 16 16.34 23.48 -46.11
C LEU A 16 16.36 23.90 -44.63
N LEU A 17 15.86 25.10 -44.29
CA LEU A 17 15.70 25.55 -42.91
C LEU A 17 14.60 24.77 -42.18
N TRP A 18 13.58 24.31 -42.85
CA TRP A 18 12.48 23.50 -42.25
C TRP A 18 12.90 22.08 -41.91
N ILE A 19 13.83 21.50 -42.68
CA ILE A 19 14.43 20.18 -42.40
C ILE A 19 15.33 20.21 -41.18
N LEU A 20 15.95 21.34 -40.85
CA LEU A 20 16.78 21.53 -39.66
C LEU A 20 15.96 21.69 -38.36
N TYR A 21 14.64 21.93 -38.46
CA TYR A 21 13.72 22.03 -37.30
C TYR A 21 12.94 20.74 -37.00
N LEU A 22 13.27 19.62 -37.64
CA LEU A 22 12.75 18.35 -37.19
C LEU A 22 13.36 18.06 -35.80
N PRO A 23 12.55 18.06 -34.72
CA PRO A 23 13.07 17.62 -33.44
C PRO A 23 13.54 16.19 -33.64
N SER A 24 14.83 15.99 -33.52
CA SER A 24 15.38 14.66 -33.36
C SER A 24 14.80 14.12 -32.04
N PHE A 25 13.66 13.45 -32.12
CA PHE A 25 13.28 12.52 -31.09
C PHE A 25 14.33 11.42 -31.13
N ALA A 26 15.45 11.68 -30.50
CA ALA A 26 16.31 10.61 -30.02
C ALA A 26 15.45 9.84 -29.02
N GLN A 27 14.71 8.86 -29.50
CA GLN A 27 14.17 7.81 -28.68
C GLN A 27 15.42 7.20 -28.01
N LEU A 28 15.64 7.57 -26.75
CA LEU A 28 16.46 6.77 -25.85
C LEU A 28 15.77 5.41 -25.81
N GLN A 29 16.15 4.52 -26.73
CA GLN A 29 15.84 3.11 -26.57
C GLN A 29 16.52 2.69 -25.29
N PRO A 30 15.74 2.29 -24.25
CA PRO A 30 16.35 1.73 -23.05
C PRO A 30 17.23 0.57 -23.55
N SER A 31 18.52 0.64 -23.23
CA SER A 31 19.48 -0.33 -23.73
C SER A 31 19.04 -1.72 -23.25
N LEU A 32 18.66 -2.61 -24.17
CA LEU A 32 18.42 -4.04 -23.90
C LEU A 32 19.56 -4.69 -23.10
N GLY A 33 20.75 -4.07 -23.10
CA GLY A 33 21.91 -4.47 -22.30
C GLY A 33 21.84 -4.15 -20.81
N SER A 34 20.88 -3.33 -20.31
CA SER A 34 20.82 -3.00 -18.89
C SER A 34 20.20 -4.13 -18.06
N THR A 35 19.10 -4.73 -18.51
CA THR A 35 18.47 -5.85 -17.82
C THR A 35 19.30 -7.13 -17.91
N SER A 36 19.99 -7.36 -19.05
CA SER A 36 20.91 -8.48 -19.19
C SER A 36 22.07 -8.39 -18.19
N ARG A 37 22.71 -7.22 -18.07
CA ARG A 37 23.79 -7.02 -17.09
C ARG A 37 23.33 -7.17 -15.65
N LEU A 38 22.13 -6.68 -15.31
CA LEU A 38 21.55 -6.89 -13.99
C LEU A 38 21.27 -8.36 -13.72
N MET A 39 20.82 -9.09 -14.73
CA MET A 39 20.60 -10.54 -14.67
C MET A 39 21.91 -11.29 -14.41
N ASP A 40 22.98 -10.98 -15.16
CA ASP A 40 24.30 -11.57 -14.99
C ASP A 40 24.84 -11.30 -13.56
N ASN A 41 24.70 -10.07 -13.07
CA ASN A 41 25.09 -9.71 -11.71
C ASN A 41 24.30 -10.49 -10.66
N ALA A 42 23.00 -10.70 -10.89
CA ALA A 42 22.14 -11.45 -9.99
C ALA A 42 22.55 -12.92 -9.92
N VAL A 43 22.80 -13.56 -11.09
CA VAL A 43 23.24 -14.95 -11.18
C VAL A 43 24.61 -15.12 -10.51
N ASN A 44 25.56 -14.24 -10.78
CA ASN A 44 26.87 -14.26 -10.11
C ASN A 44 26.75 -14.13 -8.58
N ALA A 45 25.82 -13.30 -8.10
CA ALA A 45 25.56 -13.18 -6.67
C ALA A 45 24.97 -14.47 -6.08
N MET A 46 24.10 -15.18 -6.83
CA MET A 46 23.55 -16.49 -6.43
C MET A 46 24.63 -17.54 -6.33
N GLU A 47 25.54 -17.63 -7.32
CA GLU A 47 26.68 -18.55 -7.33
C GLU A 47 27.57 -18.37 -6.11
N ASN A 48 27.74 -17.12 -5.67
CA ASN A 48 28.45 -16.74 -4.44
C ASN A 48 27.60 -16.89 -3.17
N LYS A 49 26.39 -17.47 -3.26
CA LYS A 49 25.43 -17.64 -2.16
C LYS A 49 25.00 -16.32 -1.48
N ASN A 50 25.17 -15.20 -2.17
CA ASN A 50 24.75 -13.89 -1.69
C ASN A 50 23.34 -13.56 -2.18
N PHE A 51 22.35 -14.30 -1.67
CA PHE A 51 20.96 -14.22 -2.10
C PHE A 51 20.33 -12.85 -1.81
N THR A 52 20.78 -12.13 -0.78
CA THR A 52 20.32 -10.77 -0.51
C THR A 52 20.69 -9.79 -1.62
N VAL A 53 21.92 -9.87 -2.12
CA VAL A 53 22.39 -9.03 -3.24
C VAL A 53 21.69 -9.44 -4.54
N ALA A 54 21.55 -10.75 -4.79
CA ALA A 54 20.80 -11.26 -5.95
C ALA A 54 19.35 -10.74 -5.96
N ASN A 55 18.67 -10.78 -4.81
CA ASN A 55 17.30 -10.26 -4.65
C ASN A 55 17.22 -8.76 -5.02
N ASN A 56 18.21 -7.96 -4.64
CA ASN A 56 18.23 -6.52 -4.98
C ASN A 56 18.32 -6.32 -6.50
N TYR A 57 19.19 -7.04 -7.20
CA TYR A 57 19.29 -6.97 -8.65
C TYR A 57 18.00 -7.41 -9.36
N PHE A 58 17.35 -8.51 -8.92
CA PHE A 58 16.08 -8.93 -9.49
C PHE A 58 14.97 -7.89 -9.27
N ARG A 59 14.92 -7.27 -8.08
CA ARG A 59 13.97 -6.18 -7.81
C ARG A 59 14.24 -4.94 -8.66
N GLU A 60 15.50 -4.66 -8.97
CA GLU A 60 15.87 -3.57 -9.88
C GLU A 60 15.41 -3.85 -11.31
N ILE A 61 15.55 -5.08 -11.80
CA ILE A 61 15.01 -5.50 -13.10
C ILE A 61 13.49 -5.27 -13.15
N ILE A 62 12.76 -5.68 -12.12
CA ILE A 62 11.29 -5.48 -12.06
C ILE A 62 10.92 -3.99 -12.05
N LYS A 63 11.66 -3.17 -11.32
CA LYS A 63 11.41 -1.73 -11.21
C LYS A 63 11.77 -0.95 -12.48
N SER A 64 12.61 -1.49 -13.34
CA SER A 64 13.08 -0.82 -14.55
C SER A 64 12.00 -0.59 -15.61
N ASN A 65 10.85 -1.27 -15.51
CA ASN A 65 9.79 -1.32 -16.52
C ASN A 65 10.26 -1.75 -17.93
N LEU A 66 11.41 -2.44 -17.99
CA LEU A 66 11.94 -3.04 -19.22
C LEU A 66 11.46 -4.49 -19.36
N PRO A 67 11.54 -5.06 -20.57
CA PRO A 67 11.23 -6.48 -20.76
C PRO A 67 12.07 -7.36 -19.84
N ILE A 68 11.39 -8.23 -19.11
CA ILE A 68 12.01 -9.16 -18.16
C ILE A 68 12.54 -10.37 -18.93
N PRO A 69 13.81 -10.78 -18.74
CA PRO A 69 14.33 -12.00 -19.34
C PRO A 69 13.48 -13.22 -18.97
N PRO A 70 13.18 -14.14 -19.90
CA PRO A 70 12.27 -15.26 -19.66
C PRO A 70 12.72 -16.20 -18.55
N GLU A 71 14.03 -16.31 -18.30
CA GLU A 71 14.60 -17.17 -17.26
C GLU A 71 14.63 -16.49 -15.88
N MET A 72 14.47 -15.16 -15.83
CA MET A 72 14.55 -14.38 -14.59
C MET A 72 13.58 -14.89 -13.51
N PRO A 73 12.31 -15.24 -13.79
CA PRO A 73 11.40 -15.70 -12.75
C PRO A 73 11.86 -16.97 -12.04
N TYR A 74 12.57 -17.88 -12.74
CA TYR A 74 13.16 -19.07 -12.14
C TYR A 74 14.28 -18.73 -11.16
N PHE A 75 15.26 -17.94 -11.58
CA PHE A 75 16.37 -17.54 -10.73
C PHE A 75 15.90 -16.72 -9.53
N PHE A 76 14.91 -15.83 -9.75
CA PHE A 76 14.35 -15.06 -8.66
C PHE A 76 13.57 -15.94 -7.67
N ALA A 77 12.79 -16.92 -8.16
CA ALA A 77 12.10 -17.86 -7.28
C ALA A 77 13.08 -18.65 -6.42
N THR A 78 14.19 -19.12 -6.99
CA THR A 78 15.27 -19.81 -6.26
C THR A 78 15.88 -18.90 -5.20
N THR A 79 16.18 -17.65 -5.55
CA THR A 79 16.70 -16.65 -4.60
C THR A 79 15.74 -16.40 -3.44
N LEU A 80 14.45 -16.26 -3.73
CA LEU A 80 13.42 -16.04 -2.72
C LEU A 80 13.25 -17.27 -1.80
N PHE A 81 13.39 -18.47 -2.33
CA PHE A 81 13.38 -19.71 -1.56
C PHE A 81 14.51 -19.72 -0.53
N GLU A 82 15.73 -19.41 -0.94
CA GLU A 82 16.92 -19.36 -0.07
C GLU A 82 16.82 -18.25 0.99
N LEU A 83 16.04 -17.20 0.70
CA LEU A 83 15.73 -16.11 1.65
C LEU A 83 14.53 -16.42 2.56
N GLY A 84 13.93 -17.61 2.47
CA GLY A 84 12.75 -17.97 3.26
C GLY A 84 11.45 -17.30 2.83
N GLN A 85 11.42 -16.60 1.70
CA GLN A 85 10.22 -15.95 1.15
C GLN A 85 9.41 -16.93 0.30
N TYR A 86 8.95 -18.00 0.89
CA TYR A 86 8.37 -19.17 0.22
C TYR A 86 7.13 -18.86 -0.61
N HIS A 87 6.24 -18.00 -0.12
CA HIS A 87 5.05 -17.60 -0.88
C HIS A 87 5.41 -16.83 -2.15
N ASN A 88 6.36 -15.90 -2.05
CA ASN A 88 6.85 -15.14 -3.20
C ASN A 88 7.59 -16.06 -4.18
N SER A 89 8.41 -16.97 -3.67
CA SER A 89 9.09 -18.00 -4.46
C SER A 89 8.11 -18.84 -5.27
N SER A 90 7.04 -19.32 -4.62
CA SER A 90 5.96 -20.08 -5.27
C SER A 90 5.30 -19.29 -6.40
N SER A 91 5.04 -18.00 -6.16
CA SER A 91 4.42 -17.13 -7.17
C SER A 91 5.32 -16.92 -8.40
N PHE A 92 6.64 -16.77 -8.21
CA PHE A 92 7.56 -16.57 -9.32
C PHE A 92 7.86 -17.86 -10.08
N ILE A 93 7.96 -19.01 -9.40
CA ILE A 93 8.18 -20.29 -10.09
C ILE A 93 6.96 -20.68 -10.93
N GLN A 94 5.75 -20.38 -10.46
CA GLN A 94 4.55 -20.60 -11.25
C GLN A 94 4.54 -19.72 -12.52
N LYS A 95 4.91 -18.44 -12.40
CA LYS A 95 5.07 -17.54 -13.56
C LYS A 95 6.09 -18.07 -14.58
N TYR A 96 7.21 -18.63 -14.10
CA TYR A 96 8.18 -19.24 -14.99
C TYR A 96 7.58 -20.37 -15.81
N LEU A 97 6.84 -21.28 -15.16
CA LEU A 97 6.20 -22.40 -15.82
C LEU A 97 5.07 -21.97 -16.78
N ASP A 98 4.31 -20.95 -16.40
CA ASP A 98 3.24 -20.40 -17.25
C ASP A 98 3.79 -19.75 -18.53
N LEU A 99 4.96 -19.12 -18.46
CA LEU A 99 5.60 -18.44 -19.58
C LEU A 99 6.37 -19.41 -20.50
N ASN A 100 7.14 -20.33 -19.91
CA ASN A 100 8.09 -21.17 -20.66
C ASN A 100 7.56 -22.59 -20.87
N GLY A 101 6.63 -23.05 -20.02
CA GLY A 101 6.08 -24.40 -20.06
C GLY A 101 7.19 -25.48 -19.96
N PHE A 102 6.91 -26.64 -20.52
CA PHE A 102 7.86 -27.80 -20.54
C PHE A 102 9.08 -27.59 -21.43
N LYS A 103 9.13 -26.50 -22.20
CA LYS A 103 10.28 -26.15 -23.07
C LYS A 103 11.29 -25.24 -22.40
N GLY A 104 10.98 -24.75 -21.19
CA GLY A 104 11.90 -23.93 -20.42
C GLY A 104 13.16 -24.68 -20.05
N GLU A 105 14.32 -24.03 -20.13
CA GLU A 105 15.63 -24.62 -19.84
C GLU A 105 15.69 -25.20 -18.40
N HIS A 106 15.02 -24.59 -17.45
CA HIS A 106 14.98 -24.97 -16.03
C HIS A 106 13.66 -25.63 -15.63
N TYR A 107 12.98 -26.33 -16.55
CA TYR A 107 11.68 -26.92 -16.25
C TYR A 107 11.75 -27.98 -15.14
N ASP A 108 12.71 -28.87 -15.20
CA ASP A 108 12.83 -29.95 -14.23
C ASP A 108 13.25 -29.44 -12.86
N GLU A 109 14.17 -28.48 -12.80
CA GLU A 109 14.57 -27.82 -11.56
C GLU A 109 13.42 -27.00 -10.95
N ALA A 110 12.62 -26.34 -11.78
CA ALA A 110 11.43 -25.62 -11.34
C ALA A 110 10.41 -26.56 -10.67
N ARG A 111 10.23 -27.76 -11.23
CA ARG A 111 9.38 -28.78 -10.61
C ARG A 111 9.93 -29.28 -9.28
N VAL A 112 11.24 -29.48 -9.18
CA VAL A 112 11.89 -29.85 -7.92
C VAL A 112 11.69 -28.72 -6.87
N LEU A 113 11.80 -27.46 -7.28
CA LEU A 113 11.58 -26.33 -6.38
C LEU A 113 10.13 -26.28 -5.86
N ILE A 114 9.14 -26.56 -6.72
CA ILE A 114 7.73 -26.66 -6.30
C ILE A 114 7.54 -27.75 -5.24
N GLU A 115 8.16 -28.91 -5.41
CA GLU A 115 8.08 -29.97 -4.40
C GLU A 115 8.71 -29.53 -3.07
N LYS A 116 9.86 -28.85 -3.10
CA LYS A 116 10.51 -28.29 -1.91
C LYS A 116 9.66 -27.24 -1.22
N LEU A 117 8.86 -26.47 -1.95
CA LEU A 117 8.00 -25.42 -1.41
C LEU A 117 6.78 -25.98 -0.67
N LYS A 118 6.35 -27.21 -0.89
CA LYS A 118 5.13 -27.77 -0.28
C LYS A 118 5.19 -27.77 1.24
N ALA A 119 6.30 -28.21 1.83
CA ALA A 119 6.46 -28.27 3.28
C ALA A 119 6.40 -26.86 3.94
N PRO A 120 7.27 -25.90 3.55
CA PRO A 120 7.24 -24.58 4.16
C PRO A 120 5.93 -23.81 3.91
N LEU A 121 5.28 -23.99 2.78
CA LEU A 121 3.96 -23.38 2.53
C LEU A 121 2.87 -24.00 3.43
N SER A 122 2.94 -25.29 3.72
CA SER A 122 2.05 -25.94 4.67
C SER A 122 2.27 -25.43 6.10
N GLU A 123 3.52 -25.18 6.49
CA GLU A 123 3.86 -24.58 7.79
C GLU A 123 3.30 -23.16 7.91
N ILE A 124 3.46 -22.33 6.87
CA ILE A 124 2.85 -20.98 6.82
C ILE A 124 1.33 -21.07 6.96
N ALA A 125 0.68 -21.98 6.24
CA ALA A 125 -0.78 -22.11 6.25
C ALA A 125 -1.34 -22.53 7.62
N SER A 126 -0.56 -23.26 8.43
CA SER A 126 -0.94 -23.71 9.77
C SER A 126 -0.49 -22.77 10.90
N CYS A 127 0.33 -21.75 10.59
CA CYS A 127 0.90 -20.86 11.59
C CYS A 127 -0.07 -19.72 11.95
N ASN A 128 -0.26 -19.50 13.26
CA ASN A 128 -1.07 -18.39 13.77
C ASN A 128 -0.29 -17.09 14.01
N LEU A 129 1.04 -17.13 13.86
CA LEU A 129 1.95 -16.02 14.14
C LEU A 129 2.30 -15.19 12.90
N CYS A 130 1.97 -15.69 11.72
CA CYS A 130 2.28 -15.04 10.46
C CYS A 130 1.05 -14.88 9.57
N ASP A 131 1.19 -13.99 8.59
CA ASP A 131 0.20 -13.80 7.55
C ASP A 131 0.25 -14.95 6.51
N SER A 132 -0.66 -14.93 5.53
CA SER A 132 -0.71 -15.92 4.45
C SER A 132 0.53 -15.95 3.54
N LYS A 133 1.42 -14.95 3.66
CA LYS A 133 2.67 -14.85 2.90
C LYS A 133 3.90 -15.32 3.67
N GLY A 134 3.74 -15.61 4.97
CA GLY A 134 4.81 -16.04 5.86
C GLY A 134 5.56 -14.90 6.56
N TYR A 135 4.97 -13.70 6.63
CA TYR A 135 5.52 -12.60 7.40
C TYR A 135 4.89 -12.54 8.80
N ARG A 136 5.71 -12.35 9.82
CA ARG A 136 5.26 -12.32 11.21
C ARG A 136 4.42 -11.07 11.49
N TYR A 137 3.29 -11.25 12.19
CA TYR A 137 2.53 -10.12 12.71
C TYR A 137 3.32 -9.41 13.80
N GLN A 138 3.21 -8.10 13.85
CA GLN A 138 3.73 -7.26 14.92
C GLN A 138 2.59 -6.62 15.70
N THR A 139 2.78 -6.47 17.01
CA THR A 139 1.85 -5.73 17.87
C THR A 139 1.73 -4.29 17.39
N CYS A 140 0.52 -3.81 17.23
CA CYS A 140 0.27 -2.44 16.85
C CYS A 140 0.79 -1.47 17.92
N GLN A 141 1.74 -0.62 17.57
CA GLN A 141 2.35 0.33 18.50
C GLN A 141 1.39 1.45 18.91
N THR A 142 0.34 1.71 18.13
CA THR A 142 -0.64 2.77 18.41
C THR A 142 -1.61 2.38 19.52
N CYS A 143 -2.04 1.14 19.55
CA CYS A 143 -2.98 0.63 20.54
C CYS A 143 -2.39 -0.47 21.45
N HIS A 144 -1.09 -0.72 21.34
CA HIS A 144 -0.37 -1.72 22.16
C HIS A 144 -1.01 -3.12 22.15
N GLY A 145 -1.66 -3.48 21.04
CA GLY A 145 -2.32 -4.78 20.87
C GLY A 145 -3.80 -4.80 21.22
N GLU A 146 -4.36 -3.74 21.79
CA GLU A 146 -5.74 -3.70 22.27
C GLU A 146 -6.77 -3.61 21.12
N GLY A 147 -6.36 -3.17 19.93
CA GLY A 147 -7.25 -3.00 18.78
C GLY A 147 -8.09 -1.71 18.82
N HIS A 148 -8.12 -1.00 19.94
CA HIS A 148 -8.87 0.24 20.11
C HIS A 148 -8.02 1.33 20.76
N THR A 149 -8.44 2.55 20.60
CA THR A 149 -7.80 3.74 21.19
C THR A 149 -8.85 4.70 21.71
N ASP A 150 -8.51 5.44 22.75
CA ASP A 150 -9.33 6.52 23.23
C ASP A 150 -9.30 7.68 22.22
N GLN A 151 -10.46 8.13 21.82
CA GLN A 151 -10.65 9.23 20.90
C GLN A 151 -11.54 10.28 21.56
N GLU A 152 -11.38 11.52 21.13
CA GLU A 152 -12.28 12.60 21.54
C GLU A 152 -13.72 12.21 21.19
N CYS A 153 -14.63 12.34 22.16
CA CYS A 153 -16.03 11.98 21.96
C CYS A 153 -16.64 12.76 20.78
N SER A 154 -17.11 12.04 19.78
CA SER A 154 -17.62 12.61 18.53
C SER A 154 -18.89 13.45 18.73
N LEU A 155 -19.68 13.18 19.81
CA LEU A 155 -20.92 13.90 20.11
C LEU A 155 -20.67 15.23 20.82
N CYS A 156 -19.86 15.25 21.87
CA CYS A 156 -19.62 16.43 22.67
C CYS A 156 -18.30 17.14 22.35
N LYS A 157 -17.50 16.61 21.43
CA LYS A 157 -16.20 17.19 21.07
C LYS A 157 -15.30 17.44 22.28
N GLY A 158 -15.16 16.43 23.13
CA GLY A 158 -14.32 16.49 24.32
C GLY A 158 -14.87 17.34 25.46
N LEU A 159 -16.09 17.89 25.35
CA LEU A 159 -16.65 18.76 26.38
C LEU A 159 -17.33 18.01 27.54
N GLY A 160 -17.66 16.74 27.37
CA GLY A 160 -18.38 15.92 28.34
C GLY A 160 -19.85 16.29 28.53
N ILE A 161 -20.28 17.40 27.94
CA ILE A 161 -21.63 17.97 28.03
C ILE A 161 -22.17 18.31 26.65
N ILE A 162 -23.50 18.30 26.53
CA ILE A 162 -24.24 18.72 25.33
C ILE A 162 -25.29 19.75 25.67
N GLY A 163 -25.63 20.63 24.76
CA GLY A 163 -26.71 21.59 24.93
C GLY A 163 -28.08 20.93 25.14
N CYS A 164 -28.90 21.46 26.00
CA CYS A 164 -30.27 20.98 26.18
C CYS A 164 -31.14 21.40 24.99
N SER A 165 -31.59 20.44 24.19
CA SER A 165 -32.39 20.70 22.98
C SER A 165 -33.80 21.27 23.31
N ARG A 166 -34.29 21.09 24.54
CA ARG A 166 -35.63 21.60 24.93
C ARG A 166 -35.63 23.10 25.16
N CYS A 167 -34.56 23.65 25.71
CA CYS A 167 -34.42 25.07 25.99
C CYS A 167 -33.34 25.73 25.13
N THR A 168 -32.83 25.04 24.11
CA THR A 168 -31.77 25.53 23.21
C THR A 168 -30.50 26.05 23.92
N GLY A 169 -30.27 25.57 25.14
CA GLY A 169 -29.12 25.97 25.95
C GLY A 169 -29.39 27.04 27.01
N ASP A 170 -30.56 27.69 26.98
CA ASP A 170 -30.87 28.84 27.85
C ASP A 170 -31.23 28.44 29.30
N GLY A 171 -31.59 27.19 29.53
CA GLY A 171 -32.05 26.71 30.83
C GLY A 171 -33.51 27.03 31.12
N LEU A 172 -34.14 27.87 30.32
CA LEU A 172 -35.51 28.35 30.50
C LEU A 172 -36.40 27.92 29.32
N VAL A 173 -37.67 27.71 29.63
CA VAL A 173 -38.72 27.48 28.63
C VAL A 173 -39.82 28.50 28.82
N THR A 174 -40.45 28.92 27.73
CA THR A 174 -41.54 29.89 27.77
C THR A 174 -42.88 29.18 27.58
N LYS A 175 -43.90 29.66 28.37
CA LYS A 175 -45.30 29.27 28.21
C LYS A 175 -46.18 30.53 28.24
N ARG A 176 -47.30 30.48 27.53
CA ARG A 176 -48.28 31.54 27.61
C ARG A 176 -49.34 31.16 28.66
N ASN A 177 -49.63 32.12 29.55
CA ASN A 177 -50.70 31.96 30.53
C ASN A 177 -52.09 32.20 29.90
N VAL A 178 -53.13 32.10 30.72
CA VAL A 178 -54.53 32.27 30.28
C VAL A 178 -54.82 33.66 29.74
N PHE A 179 -53.99 34.64 30.06
CA PHE A 179 -54.06 36.00 29.55
C PHE A 179 -53.19 36.28 28.36
N ASN A 180 -52.63 35.23 27.75
CA ASN A 180 -51.72 35.30 26.63
C ASN A 180 -50.36 36.02 26.93
N ILE A 181 -50.03 36.15 28.22
CA ILE A 181 -48.76 36.75 28.71
C ILE A 181 -47.69 35.62 28.68
N LEU A 182 -46.50 35.98 28.24
CA LEU A 182 -45.38 35.06 28.17
C LEU A 182 -44.73 34.96 29.56
N GLU A 183 -44.64 33.76 30.07
CA GLU A 183 -43.99 33.44 31.34
C GLU A 183 -42.82 32.51 31.14
N TYR A 184 -41.76 32.68 31.93
CA TYR A 184 -40.55 31.85 31.87
C TYR A 184 -40.58 30.82 32.99
N PHE A 185 -40.22 29.61 32.65
CA PHE A 185 -40.16 28.51 33.59
C PHE A 185 -38.79 27.85 33.47
N GLU A 186 -38.31 27.28 34.54
CA GLU A 186 -37.13 26.44 34.54
C GLU A 186 -37.34 25.24 33.63
N CYS A 187 -36.36 24.94 32.80
CA CYS A 187 -36.41 23.77 31.93
C CYS A 187 -36.26 22.49 32.76
N ASP A 188 -37.33 21.74 32.89
CA ASP A 188 -37.41 20.48 33.66
C ASP A 188 -36.42 19.39 33.16
N ARG A 189 -36.06 19.44 31.87
CA ARG A 189 -35.12 18.46 31.30
C ARG A 189 -33.69 18.66 31.80
N CYS A 190 -33.24 19.86 32.00
CA CYS A 190 -31.88 20.17 32.42
C CYS A 190 -31.76 20.81 33.78
N GLY A 191 -32.89 21.00 34.51
CA GLY A 191 -32.92 21.67 35.82
C GLY A 191 -32.28 23.05 35.74
N GLY A 192 -32.71 23.87 34.78
CA GLY A 192 -32.25 25.24 34.59
C GLY A 192 -30.79 25.37 34.05
N LYS A 193 -30.04 24.31 33.93
CA LYS A 193 -28.59 24.33 33.59
C LYS A 193 -28.29 24.65 32.13
N GLY A 194 -29.26 24.53 31.23
CA GLY A 194 -29.09 24.70 29.79
C GLY A 194 -28.31 23.58 29.08
N ARG A 195 -27.71 22.67 29.85
CA ARG A 195 -26.82 21.60 29.35
C ARG A 195 -27.08 20.29 30.09
N LEU A 196 -26.70 19.20 29.45
CA LEU A 196 -26.84 17.83 29.95
C LEU A 196 -25.48 17.12 29.83
N THR A 197 -25.27 16.12 30.66
CA THR A 197 -24.13 15.20 30.47
C THR A 197 -24.21 14.55 29.09
N CYS A 198 -23.10 14.41 28.40
CA CYS A 198 -23.05 13.74 27.11
C CYS A 198 -23.49 12.31 27.28
N THR A 199 -24.49 11.89 26.51
CA THR A 199 -25.05 10.53 26.57
C THR A 199 -24.16 9.47 25.89
N LYS A 200 -23.18 9.92 25.10
CA LYS A 200 -22.29 9.00 24.40
C LYS A 200 -21.07 8.62 25.23
N CYS A 201 -20.46 9.58 25.88
CA CYS A 201 -19.27 9.36 26.70
C CYS A 201 -19.55 9.43 28.21
N GLU A 202 -20.81 9.68 28.61
CA GLU A 202 -21.23 9.79 30.01
C GLU A 202 -20.38 10.77 30.85
N GLY A 203 -19.83 11.78 30.18
CA GLY A 203 -18.95 12.78 30.79
C GLY A 203 -17.45 12.41 30.80
N SER A 204 -17.04 11.27 30.31
CA SER A 204 -15.63 10.84 30.27
C SER A 204 -14.75 11.61 29.27
N LEU A 205 -15.35 12.46 28.41
CA LEU A 205 -14.71 13.27 27.38
C LEU A 205 -14.25 12.47 26.16
N VAL A 206 -13.98 11.20 26.32
CA VAL A 206 -13.44 10.28 25.31
C VAL A 206 -14.41 9.16 24.98
N GLU A 207 -14.25 8.57 23.82
CA GLU A 207 -14.92 7.34 23.43
C GLU A 207 -13.89 6.33 22.93
N HIS A 208 -14.15 5.06 23.19
CA HIS A 208 -13.33 3.97 22.67
C HIS A 208 -13.68 3.77 21.19
N GLY A 209 -12.71 3.98 20.32
CA GLY A 209 -12.85 3.79 18.88
C GLY A 209 -11.87 2.74 18.37
N GLU A 210 -12.18 2.12 17.24
CA GLU A 210 -11.24 1.22 16.60
C GLU A 210 -9.92 1.91 16.30
N CYS A 211 -8.82 1.26 16.59
CA CYS A 211 -7.49 1.74 16.25
C CYS A 211 -7.35 1.82 14.72
N ARG A 212 -7.20 3.02 14.20
CA ARG A 212 -7.11 3.25 12.74
C ARG A 212 -5.87 2.63 12.11
N THR A 213 -4.78 2.49 12.86
CA THR A 213 -3.52 1.92 12.39
C THR A 213 -3.64 0.44 12.07
N CYS A 214 -4.31 -0.32 12.93
CA CYS A 214 -4.46 -1.77 12.79
C CYS A 214 -5.91 -2.18 12.44
N GLN A 215 -6.81 -1.23 12.25
CA GLN A 215 -8.22 -1.48 11.92
C GLN A 215 -8.89 -2.45 12.91
N GLY A 216 -8.66 -2.22 14.21
CA GLY A 216 -9.22 -3.04 15.28
C GLY A 216 -8.51 -4.37 15.55
N LYS A 217 -7.55 -4.77 14.73
CA LYS A 217 -6.89 -6.10 14.84
C LYS A 217 -5.88 -6.22 15.99
N GLY A 218 -5.41 -5.11 16.54
CA GLY A 218 -4.34 -5.10 17.54
C GLY A 218 -2.94 -5.42 16.98
N GLN A 219 -2.86 -5.89 15.74
CA GLN A 219 -1.65 -6.32 15.06
C GLN A 219 -1.55 -5.70 13.67
N ILE A 220 -0.32 -5.52 13.19
CA ILE A 220 -0.02 -5.02 11.84
C ILE A 220 0.87 -6.01 11.09
N GLU A 221 0.78 -6.00 9.77
CA GLU A 221 1.69 -6.76 8.92
C GLU A 221 3.12 -6.21 9.08
N SER A 222 4.11 -7.10 9.04
CA SER A 222 5.53 -6.73 9.10
C SER A 222 6.28 -7.29 7.89
N GLU A 223 7.53 -6.85 7.71
CA GLU A 223 8.44 -7.40 6.70
C GLU A 223 9.35 -8.51 7.27
N ILE A 224 9.12 -8.92 8.51
CA ILE A 224 9.93 -9.94 9.18
C ILE A 224 9.40 -11.31 8.79
N ILE A 225 10.27 -12.14 8.22
CA ILE A 225 9.93 -13.52 7.89
C ILE A 225 9.68 -14.29 9.18
N CYS A 226 8.57 -15.01 9.24
CA CYS A 226 8.20 -15.80 10.40
C CYS A 226 9.10 -17.04 10.49
N ASN A 227 9.63 -17.28 11.67
CA ASN A 227 10.40 -18.47 11.98
C ASN A 227 9.54 -19.62 12.55
N HIS A 228 8.22 -19.42 12.62
CA HIS A 228 7.20 -20.34 13.14
C HIS A 228 7.48 -20.83 14.59
N LEU A 229 8.33 -20.11 15.31
CA LEU A 229 8.63 -20.35 16.73
C LEU A 229 7.92 -19.30 17.59
N ASP A 230 7.37 -19.73 18.73
CA ASP A 230 6.72 -18.89 19.74
C ASP A 230 7.70 -17.93 20.45
#